data_8dab4284f17b241a6ae5f2546d25c199
#
_entry.id   8dab4284f17b241a6ae5f2546d25c199
#
_cell.length_a   1.000
_cell.length_b   1.000
_cell.length_c   1.000
_cell.angle_alpha   90.00
_cell.angle_beta   90.00
_cell.angle_gamma   90.00
#
_symmetry.space_group_name_H-M   'P 1'
#
loop_
_entity.id
_entity.type
_entity.pdbx_description
1 polymer ?
#
loop_
_entity_poly.entity_id
_entity_poly.type
_entity_poly.pdbx_seq_one_letter_code
_entity_poly.pdbx_strand_id
1 'polypeptide(L)'
;MLSNQKLQNSLNEIKEISHMDTALFTAKGKLVAHTEEMPLPEALEQQVVVDFAESLAEKQTYQDYHLYKVMVEGETEYILVCLVKEESFLVCAQMAVCQIRNLVMSFAEQFDRNNFMQNIILGNMLIVDIYGKAKKHHIQEVPRVVFVIDTGSKNNDMAMELVKNLADIR
;
A
#
# COMPACT_ATOMS: atom_id res chain seq x y z
N MET A 1 1.65 8.54 -3.48
CA MET A 1 0.82 7.39 -3.85
C MET A 1 1.69 6.15 -3.90
N LEU A 2 1.22 5.03 -3.33
CA LEU A 2 1.90 3.75 -3.46
C LEU A 2 1.98 3.40 -4.96
N SER A 3 3.17 3.02 -5.45
CA SER A 3 3.31 2.73 -6.89
C SER A 3 2.65 1.39 -7.23
N ASN A 4 1.98 1.32 -8.38
CA ASN A 4 1.40 0.07 -8.88
C ASN A 4 2.46 -1.04 -8.99
N GLN A 5 3.72 -0.67 -9.27
CA GLN A 5 4.82 -1.63 -9.35
C GLN A 5 5.09 -2.35 -8.01
N LYS A 6 5.01 -1.65 -6.88
CA LYS A 6 5.18 -2.28 -5.56
C LYS A 6 4.04 -3.23 -5.23
N LEU A 7 2.81 -2.85 -5.58
CA LEU A 7 1.64 -3.73 -5.43
C LEU A 7 1.75 -4.95 -6.32
N GLN A 8 2.17 -4.77 -7.58
CA GLN A 8 2.42 -5.87 -8.52
C GLN A 8 3.48 -6.85 -8.00
N ASN A 9 4.61 -6.34 -7.50
CA ASN A 9 5.67 -7.17 -6.94
C ASN A 9 5.16 -7.98 -5.74
N SER A 10 4.36 -7.34 -4.84
CA SER A 10 3.79 -8.06 -3.69
C SER A 10 2.81 -9.16 -4.11
N LEU A 11 1.98 -8.95 -5.15
CA LEU A 11 1.12 -10.00 -5.68
C LEU A 11 1.91 -11.15 -6.30
N ASN A 12 3.02 -10.86 -6.99
CA ASN A 12 3.90 -11.89 -7.56
C ASN A 12 4.56 -12.71 -6.45
N GLU A 13 5.06 -12.08 -5.38
CA GLU A 13 5.62 -12.77 -4.20
C GLU A 13 4.56 -13.68 -3.54
N ILE A 14 3.32 -13.19 -3.38
CA ILE A 14 2.21 -13.99 -2.86
C ILE A 14 1.96 -15.21 -3.77
N LYS A 15 1.96 -15.04 -5.10
CA LYS A 15 1.78 -16.11 -6.08
C LYS A 15 2.91 -17.16 -5.97
N GLU A 16 4.17 -16.73 -5.86
CA GLU A 16 5.32 -17.63 -5.72
C GLU A 16 5.21 -18.54 -4.50
N ILE A 17 4.69 -18.01 -3.39
CA ILE A 17 4.58 -18.75 -2.12
C ILE A 17 3.31 -19.61 -2.08
N SER A 18 2.17 -19.04 -2.49
CA SER A 18 0.85 -19.66 -2.31
C SER A 18 0.34 -20.42 -3.52
N HIS A 19 0.92 -20.18 -4.70
CA HIS A 19 0.43 -20.63 -6.01
C HIS A 19 -1.00 -20.16 -6.34
N MET A 20 -1.52 -19.19 -5.59
CA MET A 20 -2.85 -18.62 -5.74
C MET A 20 -2.82 -17.42 -6.69
N ASP A 21 -3.73 -17.41 -7.65
CA ASP A 21 -3.90 -16.29 -8.56
C ASP A 21 -4.70 -15.17 -7.89
N THR A 22 -4.23 -13.95 -8.06
CA THR A 22 -4.81 -12.76 -7.42
C THR A 22 -4.87 -11.57 -8.36
N ALA A 23 -5.87 -10.71 -8.14
CA ALA A 23 -5.98 -9.40 -8.77
C ALA A 23 -6.37 -8.35 -7.73
N LEU A 24 -5.85 -7.16 -7.87
CA LEU A 24 -6.10 -6.03 -6.98
C LEU A 24 -6.78 -4.90 -7.74
N PHE A 25 -7.91 -4.46 -7.21
CA PHE A 25 -8.69 -3.33 -7.74
C PHE A 25 -8.73 -2.20 -6.74
N THR A 26 -8.87 -0.96 -7.20
CA THR A 26 -9.28 0.14 -6.33
C THR A 26 -10.73 -0.04 -5.90
N ALA A 27 -11.17 0.65 -4.85
CA ALA A 27 -12.60 0.70 -4.46
C ALA A 27 -13.53 1.22 -5.59
N LYS A 28 -12.97 1.92 -6.59
CA LYS A 28 -13.69 2.40 -7.78
C LYS A 28 -13.69 1.39 -8.94
N GLY A 29 -13.29 0.15 -8.70
CA GLY A 29 -13.28 -0.93 -9.69
C GLY A 29 -12.18 -0.86 -10.73
N LYS A 30 -11.18 0.02 -10.60
CA LYS A 30 -10.04 0.08 -11.52
C LYS A 30 -9.02 -1.00 -11.16
N LEU A 31 -8.64 -1.85 -12.11
CA LEU A 31 -7.56 -2.81 -11.95
C LEU A 31 -6.22 -2.11 -11.73
N VAL A 32 -5.50 -2.52 -10.70
CA VAL A 32 -4.21 -1.94 -10.28
C VAL A 32 -3.05 -2.88 -10.57
N ALA A 33 -3.22 -4.15 -10.22
CA ALA A 33 -2.21 -5.21 -10.38
C ALA A 33 -2.89 -6.58 -10.45
N HIS A 34 -2.28 -7.55 -11.12
CA HIS A 34 -2.76 -8.93 -11.16
C HIS A 34 -1.60 -9.89 -11.46
N THR A 35 -1.73 -11.14 -11.02
CA THR A 35 -0.81 -12.22 -11.44
C THR A 35 -1.06 -12.58 -12.91
N GLU A 36 -0.02 -12.94 -13.66
CA GLU A 36 -0.10 -13.17 -15.12
C GLU A 36 -1.14 -14.21 -15.52
N GLU A 37 -1.33 -15.25 -14.71
CA GLU A 37 -2.26 -16.35 -14.99
C GLU A 37 -3.66 -16.13 -14.40
N MET A 38 -3.94 -14.96 -13.81
CA MET A 38 -5.25 -14.65 -13.24
C MET A 38 -6.30 -14.55 -14.37
N PRO A 39 -7.19 -15.52 -14.52
CA PRO A 39 -8.30 -15.39 -15.45
C PRO A 39 -9.28 -14.37 -14.85
N LEU A 40 -9.37 -13.20 -15.45
CA LEU A 40 -10.39 -12.21 -15.08
C LEU A 40 -11.62 -12.49 -15.97
N PRO A 41 -12.68 -13.10 -15.44
CA PRO A 41 -13.88 -13.33 -16.23
C PRO A 41 -14.55 -11.98 -16.55
N GLU A 42 -15.16 -11.89 -17.73
CA GLU A 42 -16.00 -10.74 -18.10
C GLU A 42 -17.09 -10.46 -17.05
N ALA A 43 -17.49 -11.49 -16.29
CA ALA A 43 -18.46 -11.40 -15.22
C ALA A 43 -17.95 -10.70 -13.94
N LEU A 44 -16.62 -10.55 -13.75
CA LEU A 44 -16.01 -9.66 -12.76
C LEU A 44 -15.91 -8.24 -13.35
N GLU A 45 -17.04 -7.78 -13.89
CA GLU A 45 -17.17 -6.42 -14.37
C GLU A 45 -16.83 -5.43 -13.26
N GLN A 46 -16.34 -4.28 -13.67
CA GLN A 46 -16.01 -3.17 -12.78
C GLN A 46 -17.15 -2.87 -11.78
N GLN A 47 -18.41 -3.06 -12.20
CA GLN A 47 -19.59 -2.80 -11.37
C GLN A 47 -19.69 -3.77 -10.17
N VAL A 48 -19.39 -5.06 -10.35
CA VAL A 48 -19.42 -6.06 -9.26
C VAL A 48 -18.40 -5.69 -8.16
N VAL A 49 -17.23 -5.22 -8.55
CA VAL A 49 -16.19 -4.78 -7.60
C VAL A 49 -16.62 -3.52 -6.87
N VAL A 50 -17.26 -2.56 -7.57
CA VAL A 50 -17.78 -1.31 -6.97
C VAL A 50 -18.91 -1.62 -6.00
N ASP A 51 -19.89 -2.42 -6.40
CA ASP A 51 -21.03 -2.81 -5.56
C ASP A 51 -20.56 -3.52 -4.28
N PHE A 52 -19.55 -4.39 -4.41
CA PHE A 52 -18.93 -5.02 -3.26
C PHE A 52 -18.19 -4.00 -2.38
N ALA A 53 -17.44 -3.04 -2.97
CA ALA A 53 -16.74 -2.01 -2.20
C ALA A 53 -17.69 -1.18 -1.33
N GLU A 54 -18.90 -0.87 -1.84
CA GLU A 54 -19.93 -0.11 -1.14
C GLU A 54 -20.77 -0.95 -0.15
N SER A 55 -20.75 -2.28 -0.27
CA SER A 55 -21.49 -3.19 0.61
C SER A 55 -20.96 -3.14 2.05
N LEU A 56 -21.73 -3.68 3.01
CA LEU A 56 -21.27 -3.86 4.40
C LEU A 56 -20.44 -5.13 4.60
N ALA A 57 -20.39 -6.02 3.60
CA ALA A 57 -19.68 -7.28 3.71
C ALA A 57 -18.16 -7.07 3.59
N GLU A 58 -17.38 -7.71 4.44
CA GLU A 58 -15.90 -7.70 4.37
C GLU A 58 -15.35 -8.68 3.34
N LYS A 59 -16.13 -9.73 3.02
CA LYS A 59 -15.82 -10.73 2.00
C LYS A 59 -17.06 -11.10 1.22
N GLN A 60 -16.86 -11.45 -0.05
CA GLN A 60 -17.90 -11.97 -0.94
C GLN A 60 -17.32 -13.07 -1.80
N THR A 61 -18.12 -14.09 -2.11
CA THR A 61 -17.74 -15.17 -3.02
C THR A 61 -18.57 -15.06 -4.29
N TYR A 62 -17.91 -15.14 -5.42
CA TYR A 62 -18.53 -15.22 -6.73
C TYR A 62 -17.90 -16.36 -7.52
N GLN A 63 -18.59 -17.50 -7.63
CA GLN A 63 -18.05 -18.77 -8.13
C GLN A 63 -16.77 -19.15 -7.37
N ASP A 64 -15.66 -19.35 -8.07
CA ASP A 64 -14.35 -19.66 -7.48
C ASP A 64 -13.56 -18.40 -7.07
N TYR A 65 -14.13 -17.20 -7.25
CA TYR A 65 -13.50 -15.93 -6.90
C TYR A 65 -13.97 -15.46 -5.53
N HIS A 66 -13.01 -15.19 -4.67
CA HIS A 66 -13.25 -14.61 -3.36
C HIS A 66 -12.74 -13.16 -3.35
N LEU A 67 -13.66 -12.26 -3.06
CA LEU A 67 -13.40 -10.82 -2.97
C LEU A 67 -13.23 -10.45 -1.50
N TYR A 68 -12.19 -9.72 -1.19
CA TYR A 68 -11.88 -9.22 0.16
C TYR A 68 -11.62 -7.72 0.12
N LYS A 69 -12.14 -7.00 1.11
CA LYS A 69 -11.81 -5.59 1.32
C LYS A 69 -10.46 -5.43 1.99
N VAL A 70 -9.63 -4.58 1.43
CA VAL A 70 -8.41 -4.08 2.09
C VAL A 70 -8.75 -2.75 2.71
N MET A 71 -9.03 -2.78 4.02
CA MET A 71 -9.44 -1.62 4.80
C MET A 71 -8.23 -0.92 5.40
N VAL A 72 -8.17 0.41 5.28
CA VAL A 72 -7.17 1.28 5.90
C VAL A 72 -7.88 2.44 6.58
N GLU A 73 -7.65 2.65 7.88
CA GLU A 73 -8.28 3.70 8.69
C GLU A 73 -9.83 3.73 8.61
N GLY A 74 -10.45 2.57 8.38
CA GLY A 74 -11.91 2.44 8.28
C GLY A 74 -12.48 2.62 6.87
N GLU A 75 -11.65 2.98 5.90
CA GLU A 75 -12.03 3.16 4.49
C GLU A 75 -11.58 1.96 3.65
N THR A 76 -12.37 1.61 2.63
CA THR A 76 -11.98 0.58 1.66
C THR A 76 -11.06 1.18 0.61
N GLU A 77 -9.76 0.88 0.67
CA GLU A 77 -8.77 1.37 -0.29
C GLU A 77 -8.71 0.49 -1.54
N TYR A 78 -8.69 -0.83 -1.32
CA TYR A 78 -8.59 -1.80 -2.41
C TYR A 78 -9.53 -2.98 -2.18
N ILE A 79 -9.80 -3.69 -3.29
CA ILE A 79 -10.47 -4.99 -3.30
C ILE A 79 -9.47 -6.00 -3.83
N LEU A 80 -9.14 -7.00 -3.00
CA LEU A 80 -8.33 -8.14 -3.41
C LEU A 80 -9.27 -9.25 -3.88
N VAL A 81 -9.08 -9.70 -5.11
CA VAL A 81 -9.79 -10.83 -5.71
C VAL A 81 -8.82 -12.01 -5.77
N CYS A 82 -9.21 -13.14 -5.20
CA CYS A 82 -8.43 -14.36 -5.16
C CYS A 82 -9.18 -15.48 -5.88
N LEU A 83 -8.49 -16.22 -6.73
CA LEU A 83 -9.01 -17.46 -7.34
C LEU A 83 -8.76 -18.61 -6.37
N VAL A 84 -9.82 -19.10 -5.72
CA VAL A 84 -9.76 -20.13 -4.69
C VAL A 84 -10.21 -21.46 -5.27
N LYS A 85 -9.26 -22.32 -5.66
CA LYS A 85 -9.50 -23.66 -6.20
C LYS A 85 -9.59 -24.74 -5.11
N GLU A 86 -8.99 -24.47 -3.95
CA GLU A 86 -8.90 -25.41 -2.82
C GLU A 86 -9.10 -24.67 -1.50
N GLU A 87 -9.56 -25.36 -0.45
CA GLU A 87 -9.78 -24.76 0.89
C GLU A 87 -8.50 -24.16 1.50
N SER A 88 -7.32 -24.74 1.20
CA SER A 88 -6.03 -24.21 1.62
C SER A 88 -5.79 -22.77 1.16
N PHE A 89 -6.33 -22.38 0.01
CA PHE A 89 -6.21 -21.03 -0.53
C PHE A 89 -7.01 -19.98 0.26
N LEU A 90 -8.01 -20.38 1.04
CA LEU A 90 -8.74 -19.44 1.90
C LEU A 90 -7.84 -18.80 2.95
N VAL A 91 -6.94 -19.57 3.56
CA VAL A 91 -5.97 -19.06 4.52
C VAL A 91 -4.95 -18.15 3.82
N CYS A 92 -4.45 -18.58 2.66
CA CYS A 92 -3.53 -17.78 1.85
C CYS A 92 -4.17 -16.44 1.43
N ALA A 93 -5.45 -16.46 1.06
CA ALA A 93 -6.18 -15.23 0.70
C ALA A 93 -6.26 -14.25 1.89
N GLN A 94 -6.55 -14.73 3.09
CA GLN A 94 -6.57 -13.89 4.29
C GLN A 94 -5.19 -13.32 4.62
N MET A 95 -4.14 -14.13 4.48
CA MET A 95 -2.75 -13.67 4.66
C MET A 95 -2.37 -12.61 3.61
N ALA A 96 -2.78 -12.82 2.36
CA ALA A 96 -2.58 -11.84 1.28
C ALA A 96 -3.25 -10.50 1.58
N VAL A 97 -4.51 -10.52 2.08
CA VAL A 97 -5.20 -9.29 2.53
C VAL A 97 -4.40 -8.57 3.62
N CYS A 98 -3.91 -9.31 4.63
CA CYS A 98 -3.10 -8.73 5.70
C CYS A 98 -1.79 -8.13 5.16
N GLN A 99 -1.12 -8.81 4.24
CA GLN A 99 0.13 -8.34 3.65
C GLN A 99 -0.09 -7.06 2.83
N ILE A 100 -1.09 -7.03 1.95
CA ILE A 100 -1.41 -5.84 1.15
C ILE A 100 -1.83 -4.68 2.06
N ARG A 101 -2.67 -4.92 3.07
CA ARG A 101 -3.05 -3.89 4.04
C ARG A 101 -1.84 -3.29 4.74
N ASN A 102 -0.94 -4.13 5.26
CA ASN A 102 0.28 -3.67 5.95
C ASN A 102 1.19 -2.87 5.02
N LEU A 103 1.31 -3.28 3.76
CA LEU A 103 2.07 -2.55 2.75
C LEU A 103 1.49 -1.15 2.51
N VAL A 104 0.16 -1.05 2.36
CA VAL A 104 -0.54 0.22 2.15
C VAL A 104 -0.42 1.13 3.38
N MET A 105 -0.62 0.59 4.59
CA MET A 105 -0.49 1.33 5.85
C MET A 105 0.93 1.86 6.06
N SER A 106 1.94 1.00 5.89
CA SER A 106 3.35 1.42 6.05
C SER A 106 3.72 2.53 5.06
N PHE A 107 3.17 2.48 3.85
CA PHE A 107 3.40 3.53 2.86
C PHE A 107 2.70 4.84 3.24
N ALA A 108 1.46 4.78 3.74
CA ALA A 108 0.71 5.94 4.22
C ALA A 108 1.45 6.62 5.40
N GLU A 109 1.92 5.84 6.37
CA GLU A 109 2.70 6.34 7.51
C GLU A 109 4.01 7.00 7.06
N GLN A 110 4.73 6.40 6.12
CA GLN A 110 5.95 6.98 5.56
C GLN A 110 5.67 8.29 4.82
N PHE A 111 4.58 8.36 4.07
CA PHE A 111 4.16 9.56 3.35
C PHE A 111 3.79 10.68 4.33
N ASP A 112 3.02 10.39 5.37
CA ASP A 112 2.65 11.34 6.42
C ASP A 112 3.87 11.88 7.15
N ARG A 113 4.84 11.02 7.48
CA ARG A 113 6.09 11.42 8.11
C ARG A 113 6.92 12.34 7.22
N ASN A 114 7.02 12.05 5.94
CA ASN A 114 7.76 12.88 4.98
C ASN A 114 7.09 14.26 4.81
N ASN A 115 5.76 14.29 4.67
CA ASN A 115 4.99 15.53 4.61
C ASN A 115 5.13 16.36 5.90
N PHE A 116 5.12 15.71 7.05
CA PHE A 116 5.34 16.37 8.33
C PHE A 116 6.70 17.04 8.37
N MET A 117 7.78 16.33 8.01
CA MET A 117 9.13 16.89 7.98
C MET A 117 9.25 18.04 6.98
N GLN A 118 8.65 17.90 5.80
CA GLN A 118 8.64 18.97 4.79
C GLN A 118 7.92 20.22 5.31
N ASN A 119 6.77 20.07 5.95
CA ASN A 119 6.02 21.20 6.51
C ASN A 119 6.77 21.90 7.67
N ILE A 120 7.53 21.15 8.48
CA ILE A 120 8.42 21.74 9.49
C ILE A 120 9.49 22.61 8.82
N ILE A 121 10.19 22.06 7.81
CA ILE A 121 11.28 22.77 7.11
C ILE A 121 10.77 24.04 6.43
N LEU A 122 9.56 23.98 5.85
CA LEU A 122 8.92 25.12 5.19
C LEU A 122 8.28 26.14 6.16
N GLY A 123 8.26 25.86 7.46
CA GLY A 123 7.63 26.72 8.45
C GLY A 123 6.09 26.80 8.36
N ASN A 124 5.46 25.82 7.72
CA ASN A 124 4.00 25.79 7.47
C ASN A 124 3.19 25.22 8.64
N MET A 125 3.80 25.03 9.83
CA MET A 125 3.14 24.43 10.98
C MET A 125 3.28 25.28 12.24
N LEU A 126 2.22 25.27 13.05
CA LEU A 126 2.26 25.85 14.37
C LEU A 126 3.07 24.95 15.33
N ILE A 127 3.80 25.57 16.26
CA ILE A 127 4.66 24.86 17.23
C ILE A 127 3.86 23.78 18.00
N VAL A 128 2.64 24.09 18.39
CA VAL A 128 1.75 23.14 19.12
C VAL A 128 1.46 21.88 18.29
N ASP A 129 1.21 22.06 16.99
CA ASP A 129 0.94 20.94 16.08
C ASP A 129 2.19 20.10 15.82
N ILE A 130 3.38 20.75 15.82
CA ILE A 130 4.65 20.06 15.67
C ILE A 130 4.86 19.06 16.80
N TYR A 131 4.65 19.46 18.06
CA TYR A 131 4.81 18.57 19.21
C TYR A 131 3.84 17.38 19.16
N GLY A 132 2.56 17.62 18.85
CA GLY A 132 1.54 16.58 18.73
C GLY A 132 1.88 15.55 17.66
N LYS A 133 2.24 16.00 16.47
CA LYS A 133 2.58 15.13 15.33
C LYS A 133 3.94 14.44 15.50
N ALA A 134 4.94 15.13 16.08
CA ALA A 134 6.24 14.53 16.39
C ALA A 134 6.07 13.30 17.31
N LYS A 135 5.21 13.41 18.33
CA LYS A 135 4.88 12.29 19.22
C LYS A 135 4.19 11.14 18.49
N LYS A 136 3.22 11.44 17.60
CA LYS A 136 2.54 10.44 16.75
C LYS A 136 3.54 9.67 15.88
N HIS A 137 4.52 10.37 15.30
CA HIS A 137 5.54 9.77 14.42
C HIS A 137 6.78 9.24 15.18
N HIS A 138 6.74 9.18 16.51
CA HIS A 138 7.86 8.74 17.36
C HIS A 138 9.17 9.48 17.10
N ILE A 139 9.09 10.76 16.75
CA ILE A 139 10.25 11.60 16.50
C ILE A 139 10.77 12.12 17.83
N GLN A 140 11.98 11.72 18.21
CA GLN A 140 12.63 12.16 19.43
C GLN A 140 13.06 13.62 19.33
N GLU A 141 12.98 14.35 20.44
CA GLU A 141 13.50 15.71 20.58
C GLU A 141 15.01 15.66 20.82
N VAL A 142 15.76 15.60 19.73
CA VAL A 142 17.22 15.58 19.74
C VAL A 142 17.76 16.63 18.75
N PRO A 143 18.93 17.21 19.00
CA PRO A 143 19.59 18.08 18.02
C PRO A 143 19.75 17.35 16.68
N ARG A 144 19.39 18.01 15.58
CA ARG A 144 19.46 17.44 14.24
C ARG A 144 20.20 18.38 13.31
N VAL A 145 20.93 17.79 12.38
CA VAL A 145 21.54 18.52 11.27
C VAL A 145 20.69 18.26 10.04
N VAL A 146 20.32 19.31 9.34
CA VAL A 146 19.58 19.24 8.08
C VAL A 146 20.56 19.49 6.94
N PHE A 147 20.63 18.54 6.01
CA PHE A 147 21.39 18.68 4.78
C PHE A 147 20.42 18.95 3.64
N VAL A 148 20.67 19.99 2.86
CA VAL A 148 19.98 20.26 1.61
C VAL A 148 20.93 19.89 0.49
N ILE A 149 20.53 18.93 -0.33
CA ILE A 149 21.32 18.43 -1.45
C ILE A 149 20.60 18.79 -2.73
N ASP A 150 21.21 19.65 -3.53
CA ASP A 150 20.74 19.93 -4.88
C ASP A 150 21.30 18.86 -5.83
N THR A 151 20.42 18.06 -6.39
CA THR A 151 20.81 16.98 -7.31
C THR A 151 20.98 17.45 -8.75
N GLY A 152 20.58 18.71 -9.06
CA GLY A 152 20.76 19.35 -10.36
C GLY A 152 20.16 18.59 -11.55
N SER A 153 19.55 17.41 -11.33
CA SER A 153 19.16 16.49 -12.37
C SER A 153 17.85 15.76 -12.11
N LYS A 154 17.37 15.10 -13.14
CA LYS A 154 16.09 14.40 -13.21
C LYS A 154 15.98 13.10 -12.39
N ASN A 155 17.00 12.70 -11.61
CA ASN A 155 17.05 11.40 -10.92
C ASN A 155 17.10 11.54 -9.39
N ASN A 156 16.06 12.13 -8.79
CA ASN A 156 15.95 12.30 -7.34
C ASN A 156 15.94 10.95 -6.56
N ASP A 157 15.38 9.89 -7.14
CA ASP A 157 15.29 8.58 -6.48
C ASP A 157 16.66 7.94 -6.28
N MET A 158 17.53 8.01 -7.29
CA MET A 158 18.90 7.48 -7.22
C MET A 158 19.76 8.28 -6.21
N ALA A 159 19.61 9.60 -6.16
CA ALA A 159 20.30 10.44 -5.19
C ALA A 159 19.83 10.13 -3.75
N MET A 160 18.53 9.91 -3.55
CA MET A 160 17.97 9.55 -2.25
C MET A 160 18.47 8.18 -1.78
N GLU A 161 18.59 7.22 -2.69
CA GLU A 161 19.12 5.88 -2.39
C GLU A 161 20.60 5.93 -2.00
N LEU A 162 21.40 6.70 -2.71
CA LEU A 162 22.82 6.94 -2.36
C LEU A 162 22.97 7.58 -0.97
N VAL A 163 22.15 8.59 -0.65
CA VAL A 163 22.20 9.25 0.66
C VAL A 163 21.79 8.28 1.78
N LYS A 164 20.78 7.46 1.58
CA LYS A 164 20.38 6.42 2.54
C LYS A 164 21.52 5.41 2.78
N ASN A 165 22.12 4.92 1.72
CA ASN A 165 23.22 3.96 1.81
C ASN A 165 24.44 4.55 2.54
N LEU A 166 24.74 5.85 2.35
CA LEU A 166 25.80 6.54 3.07
C LEU A 166 25.47 6.78 4.54
N ALA A 167 24.20 6.97 4.89
CA ALA A 167 23.76 7.17 6.27
C ALA A 167 23.75 5.85 7.08
N ASP A 168 23.58 4.71 6.43
CA ASP A 168 23.56 3.38 7.05
C ASP A 168 24.98 2.79 7.25
N ILE A 169 26.01 3.42 6.71
CA ILE A 169 27.42 3.05 6.96
C ILE A 169 27.82 3.63 8.33
N ARG A 170 27.63 2.84 9.39
CA ARG A 170 28.20 3.04 10.72
C ARG A 170 29.19 1.96 11.07
#